data_05a9915a1cd991fb0c528aa542313ed3
#
_entry.id   05a9915a1cd991fb0c528aa542313ed3
#
_cell.length_a   1.000
_cell.length_b   1.000
_cell.length_c   1.000
_cell.angle_alpha   90.00
_cell.angle_beta   90.00
_cell.angle_gamma   90.00
#
_symmetry.space_group_name_H-M   'P 1'
#
loop_
_entity.id
_entity.type
_entity.pdbx_description
1 polymer ?
#
loop_
_entity_poly.entity_id
_entity_poly.type
_entity_poly.pdbx_seq_one_letter_code
_entity_poly.pdbx_strand_id
1 'polypeptide(L)'
;MINKKTNYIQKAFDITKENMILAQPLVIYMIVLSFTLAGLAAQTDKILHFVFLTTNLLLGTAFISGWFYMIKQGILLNKRIENGEYENPEERMKASWDLGKTFFPGVGDNFLAVTTTTIFYIIVFVATMFLFFKIGTHILPNPNIDWKKLYSIANSTPAELQKYIFELNIQQIKAINLWGLYISSLTSAFTFATLFLYPALFKTKDKKEFFLFSPFIAFGKNIVFLFKNFIGSIGIFIFLMFLNTVFSILSIIFNLNIILSIIGLILSFYVATYAIILIFLYYEERN
;
A
#
# COMPACT_ATOMS: atom_id res chain seq x y z
N MET A 1 -10.18 6.44 37.02
CA MET A 1 -9.51 6.75 35.75
C MET A 1 -10.29 6.05 34.65
N ILE A 2 -11.12 6.78 33.92
CA ILE A 2 -11.86 6.24 32.77
C ILE A 2 -10.85 6.01 31.67
N ASN A 3 -10.59 4.75 31.32
CA ASN A 3 -9.74 4.35 30.20
C ASN A 3 -10.37 4.93 28.92
N LYS A 4 -9.93 6.12 28.50
CA LYS A 4 -10.28 6.67 27.18
C LYS A 4 -9.79 5.67 26.16
N LYS A 5 -10.67 4.80 25.65
CA LYS A 5 -10.39 3.97 24.48
C LYS A 5 -9.87 4.91 23.39
N THR A 6 -8.59 4.85 23.10
CA THR A 6 -7.97 5.71 22.10
C THR A 6 -8.67 5.40 20.77
N ASN A 7 -9.39 6.37 20.22
CA ASN A 7 -10.04 6.21 18.94
C ASN A 7 -8.99 6.47 17.83
N TYR A 8 -8.26 5.40 17.45
CA TYR A 8 -7.19 5.46 16.43
C TYR A 8 -7.68 6.05 15.10
N ILE A 9 -8.93 5.76 14.73
CA ILE A 9 -9.55 6.23 13.49
C ILE A 9 -9.65 7.76 13.53
N GLN A 10 -10.20 8.31 14.60
CA GLN A 10 -10.32 9.76 14.77
C GLN A 10 -8.95 10.43 14.85
N LYS A 11 -8.04 9.87 15.64
CA LYS A 11 -6.68 10.41 15.80
C LYS A 11 -5.90 10.41 14.48
N ALA A 12 -5.97 9.34 13.70
CA ALA A 12 -5.35 9.28 12.37
C ALA A 12 -5.95 10.33 11.43
N PHE A 13 -7.27 10.55 11.50
CA PHE A 13 -7.94 11.59 10.72
C PHE A 13 -7.46 12.99 11.09
N ASP A 14 -7.36 13.29 12.39
CA ASP A 14 -6.89 14.59 12.88
C ASP A 14 -5.43 14.84 12.45
N ILE A 15 -4.55 13.84 12.59
CA ILE A 15 -3.15 13.93 12.13
C ILE A 15 -3.08 14.20 10.62
N THR A 16 -3.90 13.50 9.82
CA THR A 16 -3.91 13.69 8.36
C THR A 16 -4.41 15.08 7.99
N LYS A 17 -5.45 15.55 8.65
CA LYS A 17 -6.05 16.87 8.41
C LYS A 17 -5.10 18.01 8.77
N GLU A 18 -4.41 17.91 9.92
CA GLU A 18 -3.49 18.93 10.39
C GLU A 18 -2.15 18.94 9.62
N ASN A 19 -1.79 17.81 9.02
CA ASN A 19 -0.51 17.65 8.31
C ASN A 19 -0.72 17.24 6.84
N MET A 20 -1.46 18.01 6.08
CA MET A 20 -1.73 17.74 4.65
C MET A 20 -0.44 17.62 3.81
N ILE A 21 0.67 18.20 4.26
CA ILE A 21 1.99 18.09 3.65
C ILE A 21 2.43 16.62 3.49
N LEU A 22 1.96 15.71 4.35
CA LEU A 22 2.26 14.29 4.30
C LEU A 22 1.73 13.60 3.03
N ALA A 23 0.74 14.18 2.33
CA ALA A 23 0.25 13.67 1.07
C ALA A 23 1.07 14.14 -0.15
N GLN A 24 1.86 15.22 0.00
CA GLN A 24 2.60 15.83 -1.11
C GLN A 24 3.58 14.86 -1.81
N PRO A 25 4.41 14.06 -1.08
CA PRO A 25 5.31 13.13 -1.75
C PRO A 25 4.59 12.10 -2.61
N LEU A 26 3.39 11.68 -2.22
CA LEU A 26 2.58 10.73 -2.98
C LEU A 26 2.15 11.31 -4.33
N VAL A 27 1.78 12.59 -4.37
CA VAL A 27 1.43 13.30 -5.61
C VAL A 27 2.63 13.32 -6.55
N ILE A 28 3.80 13.73 -6.06
CA ILE A 28 5.04 13.80 -6.85
C ILE A 28 5.41 12.41 -7.36
N TYR A 29 5.36 11.39 -6.50
CA TYR A 29 5.67 10.02 -6.87
C TYR A 29 4.74 9.48 -7.97
N MET A 30 3.45 9.74 -7.89
CA MET A 30 2.48 9.28 -8.90
C MET A 30 2.75 9.91 -10.27
N ILE A 31 3.17 11.18 -10.32
CA ILE A 31 3.59 11.83 -11.56
C ILE A 31 4.82 11.11 -12.15
N VAL A 32 5.87 10.92 -11.34
CA VAL A 32 7.09 10.23 -11.76
C VAL A 32 6.80 8.80 -12.21
N LEU A 33 5.98 8.06 -11.45
CA LEU A 33 5.58 6.69 -11.77
C LEU A 33 4.82 6.62 -13.10
N SER A 34 3.93 7.56 -13.38
CA SER A 34 3.19 7.60 -14.65
C SER A 34 4.12 7.73 -15.85
N PHE A 35 5.15 8.57 -15.79
CA PHE A 35 6.15 8.68 -16.85
C PHE A 35 7.00 7.42 -17.02
N THR A 36 7.43 6.83 -15.91
CA THR A 36 8.28 5.62 -15.97
C THR A 36 7.50 4.40 -16.43
N LEU A 37 6.21 4.26 -16.07
CA LEU A 37 5.34 3.20 -16.58
C LEU A 37 5.01 3.38 -18.05
N ALA A 38 4.78 4.61 -18.52
CA ALA A 38 4.61 4.89 -19.95
C ALA A 38 5.88 4.52 -20.74
N GLY A 39 7.07 4.85 -20.24
CA GLY A 39 8.34 4.42 -20.80
C GLY A 39 8.47 2.91 -20.84
N LEU A 40 8.11 2.20 -19.77
CA LEU A 40 8.13 0.74 -19.70
C LEU A 40 7.18 0.11 -20.74
N ALA A 41 5.97 0.62 -20.88
CA ALA A 41 4.98 0.11 -21.83
C ALA A 41 5.42 0.30 -23.32
N ALA A 42 6.20 1.34 -23.59
CA ALA A 42 6.71 1.62 -24.94
C ALA A 42 7.94 0.77 -25.32
N GLN A 43 8.56 0.07 -24.36
CA GLN A 43 9.80 -0.68 -24.61
C GLN A 43 9.55 -2.10 -25.10
N THR A 44 10.15 -2.43 -26.23
CA THR A 44 10.20 -3.80 -26.81
C THR A 44 11.52 -4.51 -26.53
N ASP A 45 12.58 -3.77 -26.25
CA ASP A 45 13.89 -4.31 -25.90
C ASP A 45 13.90 -4.86 -24.46
N LYS A 46 14.32 -6.13 -24.32
CA LYS A 46 14.32 -6.84 -23.03
C LYS A 46 15.27 -6.22 -22.00
N ILE A 47 16.41 -5.68 -22.44
CA ILE A 47 17.40 -5.09 -21.54
C ILE A 47 16.86 -3.77 -21.00
N LEU A 48 16.34 -2.92 -21.89
CA LEU A 48 15.73 -1.66 -21.49
C LEU A 48 14.49 -1.89 -20.60
N HIS A 49 13.69 -2.90 -20.92
CA HIS A 49 12.56 -3.29 -20.07
C HIS A 49 13.01 -3.65 -18.64
N PHE A 50 14.08 -4.45 -18.51
CA PHE A 50 14.66 -4.79 -17.22
C PHE A 50 15.22 -3.56 -16.48
N VAL A 51 15.88 -2.64 -17.19
CA VAL A 51 16.38 -1.38 -16.61
C VAL A 51 15.22 -0.54 -16.07
N PHE A 52 14.13 -0.39 -16.84
CA PHE A 52 12.94 0.35 -16.38
C PHE A 52 12.29 -0.30 -15.16
N LEU A 53 12.15 -1.63 -15.11
CA LEU A 53 11.63 -2.34 -13.95
C LEU A 53 12.49 -2.11 -12.70
N THR A 54 13.79 -2.23 -12.83
CA THR A 54 14.73 -2.00 -11.74
C THR A 54 14.68 -0.56 -11.25
N THR A 55 14.63 0.41 -12.17
CA THR A 55 14.50 1.83 -11.85
C THR A 55 13.20 2.11 -11.09
N ASN A 56 12.07 1.55 -11.54
CA ASN A 56 10.78 1.70 -10.84
C ASN A 56 10.83 1.09 -9.42
N LEU A 57 11.47 -0.06 -9.24
CA LEU A 57 11.66 -0.66 -7.92
C LEU A 57 12.46 0.26 -6.99
N LEU A 58 13.59 0.80 -7.49
CA LEU A 58 14.45 1.70 -6.71
C LEU A 58 13.75 3.03 -6.38
N LEU A 59 13.05 3.62 -7.34
CA LEU A 59 12.25 4.84 -7.12
C LEU A 59 11.14 4.59 -6.11
N GLY A 60 10.43 3.46 -6.23
CA GLY A 60 9.37 3.08 -5.30
C GLY A 60 9.89 2.89 -3.87
N THR A 61 11.03 2.21 -3.70
CA THR A 61 11.62 2.01 -2.38
C THR A 61 12.20 3.30 -1.80
N ALA A 62 12.78 4.18 -2.60
CA ALA A 62 13.20 5.51 -2.16
C ALA A 62 12.00 6.35 -1.70
N PHE A 63 10.91 6.36 -2.47
CA PHE A 63 9.68 7.02 -2.10
C PHE A 63 9.12 6.49 -0.77
N ILE A 64 8.95 5.18 -0.63
CA ILE A 64 8.46 4.55 0.61
C ILE A 64 9.34 4.92 1.80
N SER A 65 10.67 4.95 1.62
CA SER A 65 11.62 5.30 2.66
C SER A 65 11.42 6.71 3.19
N GLY A 66 11.32 7.69 2.30
CA GLY A 66 11.12 9.08 2.66
C GLY A 66 9.72 9.34 3.21
N TRP A 67 8.70 8.83 2.53
CA TRP A 67 7.31 9.08 2.87
C TRP A 67 6.91 8.47 4.21
N PHE A 68 7.27 7.22 4.47
CA PHE A 68 6.95 6.55 5.75
C PHE A 68 7.73 7.16 6.91
N TYR A 69 8.96 7.63 6.65
CA TYR A 69 9.69 8.40 7.66
C TYR A 69 8.99 9.73 7.99
N MET A 70 8.52 10.48 6.98
CA MET A 70 7.70 11.68 7.21
C MET A 70 6.45 11.37 8.03
N ILE A 71 5.74 10.29 7.72
CA ILE A 71 4.53 9.87 8.47
C ILE A 71 4.90 9.58 9.93
N LYS A 72 5.98 8.86 10.18
CA LYS A 72 6.48 8.61 11.54
C LYS A 72 6.77 9.93 12.27
N GLN A 73 7.43 10.88 11.62
CA GLN A 73 7.69 12.20 12.20
C GLN A 73 6.40 12.99 12.44
N GLY A 74 5.41 12.89 11.56
CA GLY A 74 4.08 13.50 11.75
C GLY A 74 3.34 12.96 12.97
N ILE A 75 3.39 11.65 13.19
CA ILE A 75 2.83 11.02 14.39
C ILE A 75 3.56 11.51 15.68
N LEU A 76 4.89 11.63 15.61
CA LEU A 76 5.68 12.16 16.73
C LEU A 76 5.40 13.64 16.98
N LEU A 77 5.26 14.45 15.93
CA LEU A 77 4.86 15.86 16.06
C LEU A 77 3.50 15.99 16.75
N ASN A 78 2.51 15.17 16.36
CA ASN A 78 1.21 15.20 17.01
C ASN A 78 1.30 14.87 18.51
N LYS A 79 2.14 13.89 18.91
CA LYS A 79 2.38 13.59 20.32
C LYS A 79 3.00 14.78 21.08
N ARG A 80 3.91 15.53 20.46
CA ARG A 80 4.50 16.74 21.06
C ARG A 80 3.48 17.86 21.21
N ILE A 81 2.60 18.03 20.21
CA ILE A 81 1.48 18.99 20.30
C ILE A 81 0.53 18.62 21.45
N GLU A 82 0.17 17.32 21.57
CA GLU A 82 -0.67 16.82 22.68
C GLU A 82 -0.03 17.03 24.05
N ASN A 83 1.31 17.01 24.12
CA ASN A 83 2.08 17.27 25.34
C ASN A 83 2.28 18.77 25.64
N GLY A 84 1.78 19.67 24.78
CA GLY A 84 1.85 21.12 25.00
C GLY A 84 3.16 21.77 24.57
N GLU A 85 4.01 21.09 23.76
CA GLU A 85 5.27 21.66 23.28
C GLU A 85 5.06 22.82 22.27
N TYR A 86 3.87 22.88 21.66
CA TYR A 86 3.50 23.90 20.69
C TYR A 86 2.16 24.52 21.09
N GLU A 87 2.19 25.66 21.75
CA GLU A 87 0.97 26.37 22.20
C GLU A 87 0.40 27.27 21.10
N ASN A 88 1.30 27.87 20.26
CA ASN A 88 0.91 28.81 19.22
C ASN A 88 0.49 28.06 17.91
N PRO A 89 -0.68 28.38 17.32
CA PRO A 89 -1.11 27.84 16.05
C PRO A 89 -0.12 28.06 14.88
N GLU A 90 0.58 29.19 14.85
CA GLU A 90 1.60 29.49 13.84
C GLU A 90 2.80 28.55 13.94
N GLU A 91 3.24 28.25 15.17
CA GLU A 91 4.34 27.31 15.42
C GLU A 91 3.94 25.88 14.99
N ARG A 92 2.70 25.47 15.27
CA ARG A 92 2.14 24.18 14.83
C ARG A 92 2.15 24.07 13.30
N MET A 93 1.67 25.11 12.63
CA MET A 93 1.65 25.17 11.17
C MET A 93 3.07 25.11 10.59
N LYS A 94 4.01 25.87 11.14
CA LYS A 94 5.41 25.84 10.73
C LYS A 94 6.02 24.45 10.94
N ALA A 95 5.82 23.83 12.10
CA ALA A 95 6.31 22.48 12.39
C ALA A 95 5.71 21.43 11.44
N SER A 96 4.42 21.55 11.06
CA SER A 96 3.80 20.71 10.06
C SER A 96 4.46 20.87 8.68
N TRP A 97 4.70 22.09 8.22
CA TRP A 97 5.42 22.34 6.96
C TRP A 97 6.85 21.82 6.96
N ASP A 98 7.54 21.89 8.10
CA ASP A 98 8.90 21.39 8.27
C ASP A 98 9.00 19.86 8.15
N LEU A 99 7.88 19.11 8.27
CA LEU A 99 7.83 17.68 7.98
C LEU A 99 8.30 17.38 6.54
N GLY A 100 8.01 18.25 5.58
CA GLY A 100 8.47 18.10 4.21
C GLY A 100 9.99 17.99 4.09
N LYS A 101 10.74 18.67 4.96
CA LYS A 101 12.20 18.63 5.01
C LYS A 101 12.74 17.29 5.49
N THR A 102 11.91 16.45 6.12
CA THR A 102 12.33 15.13 6.62
C THR A 102 12.32 14.05 5.56
N PHE A 103 11.76 14.32 4.36
CA PHE A 103 11.66 13.33 3.30
C PHE A 103 13.03 12.80 2.84
N PHE A 104 13.93 13.68 2.42
CA PHE A 104 15.26 13.27 1.92
C PHE A 104 16.14 12.62 2.99
N PRO A 105 16.24 13.14 4.23
CA PRO A 105 16.86 12.40 5.33
C PRO A 105 16.26 11.01 5.52
N GLY A 106 14.92 10.88 5.43
CA GLY A 106 14.23 9.61 5.50
C GLY A 106 14.65 8.63 4.40
N VAL A 107 14.86 9.12 3.16
CA VAL A 107 15.44 8.32 2.07
C VAL A 107 16.84 7.87 2.43
N GLY A 108 17.75 8.81 2.77
CA GLY A 108 19.15 8.50 3.08
C GLY A 108 19.29 7.44 4.17
N ASP A 109 18.49 7.60 5.22
CA ASP A 109 18.57 6.72 6.38
C ASP A 109 17.92 5.35 6.18
N ASN A 110 16.84 5.24 5.40
CA ASN A 110 16.01 4.01 5.37
C ASN A 110 16.07 3.27 4.05
N PHE A 111 16.63 3.84 2.99
CA PHE A 111 16.57 3.30 1.63
C PHE A 111 17.00 1.83 1.53
N LEU A 112 18.16 1.46 2.05
CA LEU A 112 18.67 0.10 1.97
C LEU A 112 17.78 -0.90 2.74
N ALA A 113 17.34 -0.52 3.95
CA ALA A 113 16.48 -1.37 4.76
C ALA A 113 15.10 -1.56 4.13
N VAL A 114 14.53 -0.51 3.53
CA VAL A 114 13.25 -0.60 2.81
C VAL A 114 13.40 -1.40 1.53
N THR A 115 14.49 -1.18 0.76
CA THR A 115 14.73 -1.92 -0.49
C THR A 115 14.87 -3.41 -0.23
N THR A 116 15.69 -3.81 0.73
CA THR A 116 15.87 -5.23 1.10
C THR A 116 14.56 -5.85 1.61
N THR A 117 13.80 -5.11 2.41
CA THR A 117 12.48 -5.56 2.91
C THR A 117 11.46 -5.69 1.78
N THR A 118 11.44 -4.77 0.83
CA THR A 118 10.54 -4.82 -0.32
C THR A 118 10.87 -6.00 -1.24
N ILE A 119 12.16 -6.23 -1.52
CA ILE A 119 12.59 -7.38 -2.32
C ILE A 119 12.20 -8.68 -1.61
N PHE A 120 12.46 -8.80 -0.33
CA PHE A 120 12.07 -9.96 0.47
C PHE A 120 10.55 -10.17 0.46
N TYR A 121 9.77 -9.11 0.64
CA TYR A 121 8.31 -9.14 0.55
C TYR A 121 7.84 -9.67 -0.80
N ILE A 122 8.40 -9.17 -1.91
CA ILE A 122 8.05 -9.62 -3.27
C ILE A 122 8.37 -11.12 -3.44
N ILE A 123 9.54 -11.56 -2.99
CA ILE A 123 9.94 -12.99 -3.08
C ILE A 123 8.96 -13.87 -2.30
N VAL A 124 8.64 -13.51 -1.06
CA VAL A 124 7.71 -14.27 -0.21
C VAL A 124 6.30 -14.25 -0.81
N PHE A 125 5.84 -13.10 -1.33
CA PHE A 125 4.55 -12.99 -2.00
C PHE A 125 4.46 -13.91 -3.22
N VAL A 126 5.43 -13.84 -4.13
CA VAL A 126 5.46 -14.66 -5.35
C VAL A 126 5.52 -16.15 -5.01
N ALA A 127 6.38 -16.54 -4.07
CA ALA A 127 6.49 -17.93 -3.61
C ALA A 127 5.19 -18.44 -3.00
N THR A 128 4.54 -17.62 -2.17
CA THR A 128 3.24 -17.93 -1.55
C THR A 128 2.16 -18.08 -2.62
N MET A 129 2.03 -17.13 -3.53
CA MET A 129 1.04 -17.18 -4.61
C MET A 129 1.27 -18.38 -5.52
N PHE A 130 2.51 -18.71 -5.87
CA PHE A 130 2.83 -19.88 -6.68
C PHE A 130 2.44 -21.19 -5.99
N LEU A 131 2.76 -21.33 -4.70
CA LEU A 131 2.38 -22.51 -3.91
C LEU A 131 0.85 -22.69 -3.89
N PHE A 132 0.14 -21.64 -3.54
CA PHE A 132 -1.32 -21.68 -3.45
C PHE A 132 -1.99 -21.81 -4.84
N PHE A 133 -1.40 -21.24 -5.88
CA PHE A 133 -1.88 -21.49 -7.25
C PHE A 133 -1.81 -22.98 -7.60
N LYS A 134 -0.67 -23.66 -7.28
CA LYS A 134 -0.56 -25.11 -7.45
C LYS A 134 -1.64 -25.87 -6.65
N ILE A 135 -1.87 -25.49 -5.40
CA ILE A 135 -2.94 -26.11 -4.60
C ILE A 135 -4.30 -25.88 -5.27
N GLY A 136 -4.57 -24.66 -5.72
CA GLY A 136 -5.80 -24.31 -6.43
C GLY A 136 -6.07 -25.17 -7.66
N THR A 137 -5.03 -25.51 -8.46
CA THR A 137 -5.20 -26.38 -9.64
C THR A 137 -5.67 -27.81 -9.30
N HIS A 138 -5.50 -28.26 -8.05
CA HIS A 138 -5.99 -29.56 -7.60
C HIS A 138 -7.39 -29.51 -6.97
N ILE A 139 -7.82 -28.34 -6.48
CA ILE A 139 -9.06 -28.19 -5.71
C ILE A 139 -10.16 -27.54 -6.57
N LEU A 140 -9.80 -26.60 -7.43
CA LEU A 140 -10.75 -25.81 -8.20
C LEU A 140 -10.94 -26.37 -9.62
N PRO A 141 -12.15 -26.19 -10.19
CA PRO A 141 -12.42 -26.62 -11.56
C PRO A 141 -11.55 -25.84 -12.55
N ASN A 142 -11.06 -26.55 -13.57
CA ASN A 142 -10.34 -25.91 -14.67
C ASN A 142 -11.32 -25.05 -15.50
N PRO A 143 -11.08 -23.75 -15.68
CA PRO A 143 -11.96 -22.90 -16.49
C PRO A 143 -11.92 -23.20 -17.98
N ASN A 144 -11.00 -24.07 -18.46
CA ASN A 144 -10.83 -24.42 -19.87
C ASN A 144 -10.80 -23.21 -20.81
N ILE A 145 -10.02 -22.19 -20.44
CA ILE A 145 -9.86 -20.95 -21.21
C ILE A 145 -8.68 -21.09 -22.14
N ASP A 146 -8.85 -20.66 -23.37
CA ASP A 146 -7.72 -20.44 -24.27
C ASP A 146 -6.98 -19.15 -23.88
N TRP A 147 -5.97 -19.32 -23.04
CA TRP A 147 -5.15 -18.20 -22.55
C TRP A 147 -4.42 -17.45 -23.66
N LYS A 148 -4.06 -18.12 -24.77
CA LYS A 148 -3.42 -17.45 -25.91
C LYS A 148 -4.41 -16.54 -26.62
N LYS A 149 -5.63 -17.02 -26.86
CA LYS A 149 -6.72 -16.22 -27.42
C LYS A 149 -7.07 -15.05 -26.50
N LEU A 150 -7.21 -15.29 -25.19
CA LEU A 150 -7.50 -14.24 -24.22
C LEU A 150 -6.41 -13.16 -24.18
N TYR A 151 -5.13 -13.56 -24.20
CA TYR A 151 -4.00 -12.61 -24.21
C TYR A 151 -3.97 -11.77 -25.49
N SER A 152 -4.23 -12.38 -26.66
CA SER A 152 -4.30 -11.64 -27.91
C SER A 152 -5.44 -10.62 -27.94
N ILE A 153 -6.60 -11.00 -27.40
CA ILE A 153 -7.80 -10.15 -27.34
C ILE A 153 -7.65 -9.04 -26.27
N ALA A 154 -7.03 -9.32 -25.12
CA ALA A 154 -6.77 -8.32 -24.09
C ALA A 154 -5.88 -7.16 -24.58
N ASN A 155 -5.05 -7.40 -25.59
CA ASN A 155 -4.23 -6.38 -26.23
C ASN A 155 -4.89 -5.74 -27.49
N SER A 156 -6.12 -6.12 -27.80
CA SER A 156 -6.89 -5.57 -28.93
C SER A 156 -7.90 -4.50 -28.47
N THR A 157 -9.15 -4.64 -28.80
CA THR A 157 -10.20 -3.68 -28.45
C THR A 157 -11.06 -4.16 -27.29
N PRO A 158 -11.58 -3.24 -26.42
CA PRO A 158 -12.51 -3.61 -25.36
C PRO A 158 -13.76 -4.36 -25.88
N ALA A 159 -14.20 -4.09 -27.10
CA ALA A 159 -15.34 -4.75 -27.73
C ALA A 159 -15.06 -6.23 -28.02
N GLU A 160 -13.86 -6.59 -28.46
CA GLU A 160 -13.48 -7.99 -28.70
C GLU A 160 -13.36 -8.77 -27.39
N LEU A 161 -12.83 -8.16 -26.34
CA LEU A 161 -12.78 -8.74 -25.00
C LEU A 161 -14.19 -9.00 -24.48
N GLN A 162 -15.09 -8.04 -24.63
CA GLN A 162 -16.50 -8.18 -24.22
C GLN A 162 -17.19 -9.31 -24.98
N LYS A 163 -17.00 -9.39 -26.31
CA LYS A 163 -17.53 -10.48 -27.13
C LYS A 163 -17.03 -11.84 -26.66
N TYR A 164 -15.74 -11.98 -26.39
CA TYR A 164 -15.16 -13.22 -25.89
C TYR A 164 -15.75 -13.64 -24.54
N ILE A 165 -15.97 -12.68 -23.63
CA ILE A 165 -16.60 -12.96 -22.33
C ILE A 165 -18.03 -13.48 -22.51
N PHE A 166 -18.79 -12.96 -23.46
CA PHE A 166 -20.15 -13.44 -23.77
C PHE A 166 -20.17 -14.82 -24.44
N GLU A 167 -19.09 -15.24 -25.09
CA GLU A 167 -18.96 -16.59 -25.69
C GLU A 167 -18.68 -17.68 -24.63
N LEU A 168 -18.30 -17.31 -23.39
CA LEU A 168 -18.02 -18.27 -22.32
C LEU A 168 -19.30 -18.96 -21.85
N ASN A 169 -19.21 -20.26 -21.65
CA ASN A 169 -20.32 -21.01 -21.08
C ASN A 169 -20.43 -20.81 -19.55
N ILE A 170 -21.60 -21.17 -18.98
CA ILE A 170 -21.88 -20.98 -17.55
C ILE A 170 -20.89 -21.71 -16.66
N GLN A 171 -20.35 -22.87 -17.06
CA GLN A 171 -19.36 -23.61 -16.28
C GLN A 171 -18.02 -22.90 -16.24
N GLN A 172 -17.59 -22.34 -17.37
CA GLN A 172 -16.36 -21.52 -17.45
C GLN A 172 -16.49 -20.27 -16.59
N ILE A 173 -17.61 -19.56 -16.66
CA ILE A 173 -17.88 -18.37 -15.82
C ILE A 173 -17.85 -18.73 -14.33
N LYS A 174 -18.48 -19.84 -13.92
CA LYS A 174 -18.41 -20.31 -12.53
C LYS A 174 -16.99 -20.63 -12.10
N ALA A 175 -16.22 -21.32 -12.94
CA ALA A 175 -14.82 -21.64 -12.64
C ALA A 175 -13.97 -20.38 -12.50
N ILE A 176 -14.11 -19.40 -13.40
CA ILE A 176 -13.42 -18.11 -13.32
C ILE A 176 -13.74 -17.39 -12.02
N ASN A 177 -15.02 -17.32 -11.65
CA ASN A 177 -15.45 -16.66 -10.41
C ASN A 177 -14.87 -17.35 -9.17
N LEU A 178 -14.83 -18.68 -9.13
CA LEU A 178 -14.22 -19.43 -8.02
C LEU A 178 -12.73 -19.16 -7.91
N TRP A 179 -12.01 -19.13 -9.05
CA TRP A 179 -10.59 -18.76 -9.07
C TRP A 179 -10.38 -17.31 -8.64
N GLY A 180 -11.23 -16.39 -9.08
CA GLY A 180 -11.18 -14.98 -8.67
C GLY A 180 -11.35 -14.82 -7.16
N LEU A 181 -12.35 -15.49 -6.57
CA LEU A 181 -12.58 -15.50 -5.13
C LEU A 181 -11.40 -16.11 -4.36
N TYR A 182 -10.87 -17.22 -4.86
CA TYR A 182 -9.73 -17.89 -4.24
C TYR A 182 -8.49 -16.99 -4.21
N ILE A 183 -8.10 -16.42 -5.37
CA ILE A 183 -6.93 -15.54 -5.47
C ILE A 183 -7.12 -14.27 -4.64
N SER A 184 -8.30 -13.65 -4.68
CA SER A 184 -8.57 -12.45 -3.89
C SER A 184 -8.55 -12.72 -2.39
N SER A 185 -9.05 -13.86 -1.94
CA SER A 185 -8.98 -14.28 -0.54
C SER A 185 -7.53 -14.50 -0.08
N LEU A 186 -6.72 -15.15 -0.90
CA LEU A 186 -5.30 -15.35 -0.61
C LEU A 186 -4.52 -14.03 -0.55
N THR A 187 -4.77 -13.15 -1.52
CA THR A 187 -4.14 -11.82 -1.54
C THR A 187 -4.53 -11.02 -0.31
N SER A 188 -5.81 -11.06 0.08
CA SER A 188 -6.30 -10.40 1.29
C SER A 188 -5.66 -10.97 2.56
N ALA A 189 -5.55 -12.30 2.67
CA ALA A 189 -4.90 -12.96 3.79
C ALA A 189 -3.41 -12.60 3.88
N PHE A 190 -2.70 -12.57 2.75
CA PHE A 190 -1.30 -12.15 2.69
C PHE A 190 -1.12 -10.67 3.07
N THR A 191 -1.99 -9.79 2.56
CA THR A 191 -2.00 -8.36 2.91
C THR A 191 -2.23 -8.17 4.41
N PHE A 192 -3.18 -8.91 5.00
CA PHE A 192 -3.39 -8.90 6.45
C PHE A 192 -2.14 -9.37 7.19
N ALA A 193 -1.53 -10.50 6.78
CA ALA A 193 -0.35 -11.06 7.41
C ALA A 193 0.88 -10.14 7.37
N THR A 194 0.92 -9.19 6.44
CA THR A 194 2.03 -8.25 6.26
C THR A 194 1.68 -6.80 6.58
N LEU A 195 0.48 -6.55 7.15
CA LEU A 195 -0.09 -5.22 7.34
C LEU A 195 0.83 -4.26 8.10
N PHE A 196 1.55 -4.75 9.11
CA PHE A 196 2.43 -3.95 9.96
C PHE A 196 3.92 -4.14 9.66
N LEU A 197 4.27 -4.69 8.49
CA LEU A 197 5.66 -4.96 8.12
C LEU A 197 6.52 -3.69 8.13
N TYR A 198 6.06 -2.64 7.47
CA TYR A 198 6.80 -1.37 7.42
C TYR A 198 6.83 -0.62 8.76
N PRO A 199 5.71 -0.47 9.51
CA PRO A 199 5.79 0.05 10.88
C PRO A 199 6.81 -0.70 11.75
N ALA A 200 6.83 -2.04 11.67
CA ALA A 200 7.79 -2.87 12.39
C ALA A 200 9.24 -2.60 11.94
N LEU A 201 9.46 -2.42 10.62
CA LEU A 201 10.77 -2.07 10.08
C LEU A 201 11.26 -0.71 10.62
N PHE A 202 10.44 0.32 10.53
CA PHE A 202 10.81 1.67 10.98
C PHE A 202 11.04 1.77 12.49
N LYS A 203 10.39 0.92 13.30
CA LYS A 203 10.65 0.82 14.73
C LYS A 203 11.92 0.02 15.06
N THR A 204 12.26 -0.98 14.24
CA THR A 204 13.46 -1.81 14.43
C THR A 204 14.73 -1.02 14.19
N LYS A 205 14.75 -0.14 13.23
CA LYS A 205 15.92 0.62 12.80
C LYS A 205 16.47 1.60 13.87
N ASP A 206 15.62 2.03 14.80
CA ASP A 206 16.08 2.86 15.93
C ASP A 206 17.17 2.18 16.77
N LYS A 207 17.44 0.87 16.54
CA LYS A 207 18.43 0.06 17.27
C LYS A 207 19.73 -0.26 16.53
N LYS A 208 20.05 0.43 15.44
CA LYS A 208 21.30 0.25 14.64
C LYS A 208 21.56 -1.19 14.17
N GLU A 209 20.53 -1.95 13.86
CA GLU A 209 20.69 -3.32 13.38
C GLU A 209 21.16 -3.37 11.92
N PHE A 210 21.94 -4.40 11.57
CA PHE A 210 22.52 -4.56 10.23
C PHE A 210 21.41 -4.70 9.17
N PHE A 211 21.42 -3.89 8.14
CA PHE A 211 20.33 -3.73 7.17
C PHE A 211 19.91 -5.02 6.46
N LEU A 212 20.83 -5.99 6.26
CA LEU A 212 20.53 -7.27 5.61
C LEU A 212 19.59 -8.17 6.44
N PHE A 213 19.60 -8.04 7.76
CA PHE A 213 18.70 -8.80 8.64
C PHE A 213 17.41 -8.06 8.96
N SER A 214 17.31 -6.77 8.60
CA SER A 214 16.13 -5.95 8.83
C SER A 214 14.82 -6.57 8.32
N PRO A 215 14.76 -7.23 7.11
CA PRO A 215 13.55 -7.86 6.64
C PRO A 215 13.04 -8.98 7.55
N PHE A 216 13.93 -9.85 7.99
CA PHE A 216 13.57 -10.99 8.85
C PHE A 216 13.09 -10.54 10.23
N ILE A 217 13.77 -9.54 10.79
CA ILE A 217 13.41 -8.95 12.10
C ILE A 217 12.06 -8.22 12.00
N ALA A 218 11.86 -7.42 10.95
CA ALA A 218 10.61 -6.72 10.73
C ALA A 218 9.45 -7.69 10.52
N PHE A 219 9.66 -8.76 9.74
CA PHE A 219 8.65 -9.79 9.51
C PHE A 219 8.30 -10.54 10.80
N GLY A 220 9.29 -10.94 11.57
CA GLY A 220 9.09 -11.56 12.87
C GLY A 220 8.32 -10.67 13.85
N LYS A 221 8.69 -9.38 13.96
CA LYS A 221 7.99 -8.40 14.80
C LYS A 221 6.55 -8.15 14.33
N ASN A 222 6.32 -8.08 13.02
CA ASN A 222 4.99 -7.96 12.44
C ASN A 222 4.10 -9.15 12.83
N ILE A 223 4.60 -10.38 12.70
CA ILE A 223 3.85 -11.59 13.07
C ILE A 223 3.54 -11.60 14.56
N VAL A 224 4.53 -11.34 15.41
CA VAL A 224 4.33 -11.29 16.88
C VAL A 224 3.29 -10.22 17.25
N PHE A 225 3.35 -9.06 16.61
CA PHE A 225 2.38 -8.00 16.84
C PHE A 225 0.96 -8.41 16.44
N LEU A 226 0.80 -9.04 15.26
CA LEU A 226 -0.49 -9.55 14.78
C LEU A 226 -1.09 -10.54 15.77
N PHE A 227 -0.31 -11.50 16.27
CA PHE A 227 -0.80 -12.48 17.25
C PHE A 227 -1.19 -11.83 18.57
N LYS A 228 -0.38 -10.90 19.09
CA LYS A 228 -0.68 -10.19 20.36
C LYS A 228 -1.91 -9.29 20.26
N ASN A 229 -2.16 -8.67 19.10
CA ASN A 229 -3.21 -7.69 18.89
C ASN A 229 -4.23 -8.16 17.84
N PHE A 230 -4.48 -9.45 17.72
CA PHE A 230 -5.22 -10.08 16.61
C PHE A 230 -6.57 -9.43 16.33
N ILE A 231 -7.44 -9.33 17.37
CA ILE A 231 -8.80 -8.78 17.23
C ILE A 231 -8.76 -7.32 16.75
N GLY A 232 -7.87 -6.51 17.33
CA GLY A 232 -7.75 -5.11 16.93
C GLY A 232 -7.15 -4.96 15.53
N SER A 233 -6.20 -5.82 15.15
CA SER A 233 -5.59 -5.85 13.81
C SER A 233 -6.60 -6.24 12.73
N ILE A 234 -7.48 -7.22 13.00
CA ILE A 234 -8.60 -7.55 12.13
C ILE A 234 -9.54 -6.35 12.00
N GLY A 235 -9.87 -5.66 13.10
CA GLY A 235 -10.72 -4.47 13.06
C GLY A 235 -10.16 -3.38 12.16
N ILE A 236 -8.87 -3.07 12.25
CA ILE A 236 -8.18 -2.13 11.36
C ILE A 236 -8.21 -2.61 9.91
N PHE A 237 -7.92 -3.89 9.67
CA PHE A 237 -7.93 -4.45 8.32
C PHE A 237 -9.31 -4.38 7.67
N ILE A 238 -10.36 -4.79 8.38
CA ILE A 238 -11.75 -4.70 7.88
C ILE A 238 -12.13 -3.25 7.59
N PHE A 239 -11.76 -2.32 8.46
CA PHE A 239 -12.02 -0.90 8.25
C PHE A 239 -11.31 -0.38 6.99
N LEU A 240 -10.05 -0.76 6.77
CA LEU A 240 -9.31 -0.37 5.56
C LEU A 240 -9.91 -0.99 4.29
N MET A 241 -10.37 -2.26 4.35
CA MET A 241 -11.07 -2.92 3.26
C MET A 241 -12.39 -2.22 2.93
N PHE A 242 -13.17 -1.85 3.96
CA PHE A 242 -14.41 -1.08 3.80
C PHE A 242 -14.12 0.28 3.15
N LEU A 243 -13.10 1.02 3.63
CA LEU A 243 -12.69 2.30 3.07
C LEU A 243 -12.32 2.16 1.59
N ASN A 244 -11.53 1.14 1.25
CA ASN A 244 -11.13 0.86 -0.14
C ASN A 244 -12.34 0.53 -1.02
N THR A 245 -13.31 -0.24 -0.52
CA THR A 245 -14.54 -0.58 -1.26
C THR A 245 -15.38 0.67 -1.51
N VAL A 246 -15.61 1.49 -0.49
CA VAL A 246 -16.33 2.77 -0.64
C VAL A 246 -15.64 3.65 -1.68
N PHE A 247 -14.31 3.75 -1.61
CA PHE A 247 -13.55 4.56 -2.54
C PHE A 247 -13.60 4.02 -3.97
N SER A 248 -13.57 2.69 -4.15
CA SER A 248 -13.71 2.04 -5.46
C SER A 248 -15.08 2.31 -6.09
N ILE A 249 -16.15 2.36 -5.29
CA ILE A 249 -17.49 2.73 -5.78
C ILE A 249 -17.53 4.21 -6.17
N LEU A 250 -16.98 5.10 -5.34
CA LEU A 250 -16.91 6.52 -5.62
C LEU A 250 -16.08 6.84 -6.87
N SER A 251 -15.05 6.04 -7.17
CA SER A 251 -14.21 6.24 -8.34
C SER A 251 -15.00 6.16 -9.66
N ILE A 252 -16.10 5.40 -9.69
CA ILE A 252 -17.00 5.34 -10.85
C ILE A 252 -17.62 6.72 -11.10
N ILE A 253 -18.04 7.41 -10.03
CA ILE A 253 -18.62 8.76 -10.11
C ILE A 253 -17.55 9.78 -10.49
N PHE A 254 -16.36 9.67 -9.92
CA PHE A 254 -15.25 10.58 -10.22
C PHE A 254 -14.79 10.51 -11.68
N ASN A 255 -14.95 9.36 -12.34
CA ASN A 255 -14.59 9.20 -13.75
C ASN A 255 -15.63 9.76 -14.75
N LEU A 256 -16.74 10.33 -14.30
CA LEU A 256 -17.77 10.89 -15.18
C LEU A 256 -17.32 12.15 -15.93
N ASN A 257 -16.48 12.96 -15.33
CA ASN A 257 -15.89 14.13 -16.00
C ASN A 257 -14.54 14.53 -15.40
N ILE A 258 -13.79 15.40 -16.09
CA ILE A 258 -12.42 15.77 -15.73
C ILE A 258 -12.33 16.48 -14.37
N ILE A 259 -13.31 17.32 -14.02
CA ILE A 259 -13.30 18.05 -12.74
C ILE A 259 -13.48 17.07 -11.58
N LEU A 260 -14.44 16.15 -11.70
CA LEU A 260 -14.66 15.10 -10.72
C LEU A 260 -13.45 14.16 -10.62
N SER A 261 -12.78 13.86 -11.75
CA SER A 261 -11.55 13.05 -11.75
C SER A 261 -10.42 13.71 -10.94
N ILE A 262 -10.25 15.03 -11.06
CA ILE A 262 -9.25 15.76 -10.27
C ILE A 262 -9.59 15.73 -8.78
N ILE A 263 -10.86 15.94 -8.43
CA ILE A 263 -11.33 15.87 -7.03
C ILE A 263 -11.11 14.45 -6.48
N GLY A 264 -11.46 13.42 -7.26
CA GLY A 264 -11.26 12.02 -6.92
C GLY A 264 -9.78 11.67 -6.69
N LEU A 265 -8.89 12.22 -7.52
CA LEU A 265 -7.45 12.05 -7.39
C LEU A 265 -6.92 12.66 -6.08
N ILE A 266 -7.30 13.92 -5.77
CA ILE A 266 -6.90 14.59 -4.52
C ILE A 266 -7.39 13.80 -3.31
N LEU A 267 -8.66 13.37 -3.35
CA LEU A 267 -9.25 12.58 -2.27
C LEU A 267 -8.54 11.22 -2.12
N SER A 268 -8.11 10.59 -3.22
CA SER A 268 -7.37 9.33 -3.17
C SER A 268 -6.03 9.46 -2.44
N PHE A 269 -5.31 10.55 -2.67
CA PHE A 269 -4.05 10.82 -1.96
C PHE A 269 -4.28 11.06 -0.46
N TYR A 270 -5.34 11.78 -0.13
CA TYR A 270 -5.71 12.00 1.28
C TYR A 270 -6.06 10.68 1.98
N VAL A 271 -6.90 9.85 1.35
CA VAL A 271 -7.33 8.55 1.90
C VAL A 271 -6.15 7.57 2.02
N ALA A 272 -5.25 7.55 1.03
CA ALA A 272 -4.04 6.71 1.09
C ALA A 272 -3.13 7.14 2.25
N THR A 273 -2.90 8.45 2.41
CA THR A 273 -2.10 9.00 3.51
C THR A 273 -2.73 8.67 4.86
N TYR A 274 -4.05 8.87 5.00
CA TYR A 274 -4.81 8.50 6.18
C TYR A 274 -4.67 7.02 6.54
N ALA A 275 -4.81 6.12 5.55
CA ALA A 275 -4.69 4.68 5.78
C ALA A 275 -3.32 4.29 6.32
N ILE A 276 -2.24 4.86 5.77
CA ILE A 276 -0.88 4.59 6.24
C ILE A 276 -0.66 5.18 7.64
N ILE A 277 -1.12 6.40 7.92
CA ILE A 277 -1.05 6.99 9.26
C ILE A 277 -1.78 6.11 10.27
N LEU A 278 -2.97 5.60 9.94
CA LEU A 278 -3.73 4.71 10.82
C LEU A 278 -2.97 3.43 11.15
N ILE A 279 -2.34 2.79 10.15
CA ILE A 279 -1.54 1.58 10.33
C ILE A 279 -0.34 1.84 11.25
N PHE A 280 0.41 2.92 10.98
CA PHE A 280 1.58 3.30 11.78
C PHE A 280 1.18 3.68 13.21
N LEU A 281 0.16 4.51 13.37
CA LEU A 281 -0.34 4.96 14.68
C LEU A 281 -0.79 3.78 15.54
N TYR A 282 -1.58 2.87 14.96
CA TYR A 282 -2.04 1.67 15.67
C TYR A 282 -0.89 0.80 16.13
N TYR A 283 0.11 0.59 15.25
CA TYR A 283 1.31 -0.18 15.61
C TYR A 283 2.13 0.49 16.73
N GLU A 284 2.33 1.81 16.64
CA GLU A 284 3.11 2.59 17.61
C GLU A 284 2.49 2.58 19.01
N GLU A 285 1.17 2.71 19.11
CA GLU A 285 0.48 2.82 20.40
C GLU A 285 0.21 1.45 21.06
N ARG A 286 0.26 0.36 20.30
CA ARG A 286 0.00 -1.01 20.80
C ARG A 286 1.23 -1.85 21.04
N ASN A 287 2.40 -1.44 20.56
CA ASN A 287 3.67 -2.12 20.70
C ASN A 287 4.59 -1.39 21.68
#